data_a1f809c98afadd2d6945308e2652042b
#
_entry.id   a1f809c98afadd2d6945308e2652042b
#
_cell.length_a   1.000
_cell.length_b   1.000
_cell.length_c   1.000
_cell.angle_alpha   90.00
_cell.angle_beta   90.00
_cell.angle_gamma   90.00
#
_symmetry.space_group_name_H-M   'P 1'
#
loop_
_entity.id
_entity.type
_entity.pdbx_description
1 polymer ?
#
loop_
_entity_poly.entity_id
_entity_poly.type
_entity_poly.pdbx_seq_one_letter_code
_entity_poly.pdbx_strand_id
1 'polypeptide(L)'
;MNMKLKVIIFYFVLSASLAGKSYGQQQPVAGPSDTLVVLWSSGDRDVAEKACLMYTSAAKKFKWFNEVILVVWGPSEKLLAENAALKEKVAALKKSGVIVQACIACSNMYGVTDTLKVCQVDVKGMGVPLTKYLKRGYRVVSY
;
A
#
# COMPACT_ATOMS: atom_id res chain seq x y z
N MET A 1 45.31 -14.53 55.74
CA MET A 1 44.85 -14.78 54.38
C MET A 1 45.70 -13.93 53.43
N ASN A 2 46.51 -14.57 52.60
CA ASN A 2 47.59 -13.93 51.84
C ASN A 2 47.04 -12.91 50.81
N MET A 3 47.69 -11.75 50.74
CA MET A 3 47.33 -10.62 49.84
C MET A 3 47.26 -11.05 48.38
N LYS A 4 48.07 -12.02 47.95
CA LYS A 4 48.05 -12.61 46.60
C LYS A 4 46.74 -13.39 46.32
N LEU A 5 46.13 -13.99 47.31
CA LEU A 5 44.87 -14.73 47.14
C LEU A 5 43.68 -13.77 47.00
N LYS A 6 43.71 -12.59 47.64
CA LYS A 6 42.66 -11.55 47.48
C LYS A 6 42.65 -10.93 46.10
N VAL A 7 43.83 -10.77 45.47
CA VAL A 7 43.95 -10.24 44.10
C VAL A 7 43.39 -11.22 43.07
N ILE A 8 43.64 -12.53 43.24
CA ILE A 8 43.13 -13.56 42.32
C ILE A 8 41.60 -13.66 42.38
N ILE A 9 41.01 -13.56 43.58
CA ILE A 9 39.55 -13.59 43.77
C ILE A 9 38.92 -12.33 43.17
N PHE A 10 39.56 -11.16 43.23
CA PHE A 10 39.06 -9.92 42.66
C PHE A 10 39.05 -9.95 41.12
N TYR A 11 40.08 -10.57 40.51
CA TYR A 11 40.13 -10.75 39.06
C TYR A 11 39.10 -11.77 38.53
N PHE A 12 38.75 -12.79 39.33
CA PHE A 12 37.81 -13.83 38.92
C PHE A 12 36.34 -13.35 38.97
N VAL A 13 36.03 -12.38 39.83
CA VAL A 13 34.69 -11.79 39.97
C VAL A 13 34.43 -10.75 38.87
N LEU A 14 35.50 -10.14 38.27
CA LEU A 14 35.34 -9.08 37.27
C LEU A 14 35.17 -9.64 35.85
N SER A 15 35.43 -10.93 35.61
CA SER A 15 35.31 -11.56 34.30
C SER A 15 33.95 -12.22 34.00
N ALA A 16 33.01 -12.23 34.99
CA ALA A 16 31.74 -12.92 34.87
C ALA A 16 30.56 -12.01 34.39
N SER A 17 30.82 -10.74 34.03
CA SER A 17 29.73 -9.75 33.79
C SER A 17 29.56 -9.34 32.34
N LEU A 18 30.10 -10.08 31.38
CA LEU A 18 29.97 -9.75 29.91
C LEU A 18 29.19 -10.79 29.13
N ALA A 19 28.24 -11.50 29.75
CA ALA A 19 27.17 -12.17 29.04
C ALA A 19 26.08 -11.14 28.73
N GLY A 20 26.38 -10.15 27.88
CA GLY A 20 25.40 -9.25 27.30
C GLY A 20 24.41 -10.08 26.53
N LYS A 21 23.17 -10.25 27.01
CA LYS A 21 22.06 -10.73 26.22
C LYS A 21 21.92 -9.75 25.05
N SER A 22 22.37 -10.16 23.88
CA SER A 22 22.04 -9.50 22.62
C SER A 22 20.53 -9.66 22.46
N TYR A 23 19.76 -8.71 22.95
CA TYR A 23 18.39 -8.52 22.52
C TYR A 23 18.50 -8.09 21.07
N GLY A 24 18.12 -8.97 20.15
CA GLY A 24 17.97 -8.62 18.76
C GLY A 24 17.17 -7.31 18.70
N GLN A 25 17.75 -6.28 18.12
CA GLN A 25 17.03 -5.04 17.83
C GLN A 25 15.88 -5.42 16.89
N GLN A 26 14.69 -5.64 17.45
CA GLN A 26 13.47 -5.58 16.68
C GLN A 26 13.43 -4.20 16.06
N GLN A 27 13.70 -4.14 14.74
CA GLN A 27 13.42 -2.91 13.99
C GLN A 27 12.00 -2.48 14.32
N PRO A 28 11.77 -1.18 14.61
CA PRO A 28 10.42 -0.69 14.85
C PRO A 28 9.58 -1.12 13.64
N VAL A 29 8.58 -1.97 13.87
CA VAL A 29 7.56 -2.22 12.86
C VAL A 29 6.98 -0.85 12.60
N ALA A 30 7.22 -0.30 11.39
CA ALA A 30 6.61 0.94 10.98
C ALA A 30 5.13 0.84 11.31
N GLY A 31 4.61 1.77 12.11
CA GLY A 31 3.20 1.79 12.46
C GLY A 31 2.33 1.68 11.21
N PRO A 32 1.09 1.20 11.31
CA PRO A 32 0.24 0.99 10.16
C PRO A 32 0.20 2.28 9.32
N SER A 33 0.57 2.16 8.05
CA SER A 33 0.57 3.29 7.13
C SER A 33 -0.83 3.91 7.05
N ASP A 34 -0.90 5.24 7.13
CA ASP A 34 -2.16 5.99 6.94
C ASP A 34 -2.48 6.19 5.45
N THR A 35 -2.21 5.16 4.66
CA THR A 35 -2.50 5.10 3.23
C THR A 35 -3.51 3.97 2.96
N LEU A 36 -4.59 4.31 2.25
CA LEU A 36 -5.57 3.37 1.74
C LEU A 36 -5.29 3.07 0.27
N VAL A 37 -5.22 1.80 -0.06
CA VAL A 37 -5.23 1.30 -1.44
C VAL A 37 -6.56 0.62 -1.70
N VAL A 38 -7.32 1.14 -2.65
CA VAL A 38 -8.57 0.53 -3.13
C VAL A 38 -8.25 -0.21 -4.43
N LEU A 39 -8.29 -1.55 -4.39
CA LEU A 39 -8.10 -2.40 -5.54
C LEU A 39 -9.44 -2.67 -6.21
N TRP A 40 -9.69 -2.03 -7.34
CA TRP A 40 -10.88 -2.23 -8.15
C TRP A 40 -10.60 -3.24 -9.25
N SER A 41 -11.11 -4.46 -9.10
CA SER A 41 -10.94 -5.56 -10.05
C SER A 41 -12.24 -6.04 -10.71
N SER A 42 -13.39 -5.69 -10.14
CA SER A 42 -14.70 -6.09 -10.66
C SER A 42 -15.05 -5.38 -11.97
N GLY A 43 -15.54 -6.14 -12.95
CA GLY A 43 -16.18 -5.62 -14.16
C GLY A 43 -17.66 -5.28 -13.98
N ASP A 44 -18.19 -5.40 -12.78
CA ASP A 44 -19.59 -5.08 -12.47
C ASP A 44 -19.76 -3.57 -12.22
N ARG A 45 -20.72 -2.96 -12.89
CA ARG A 45 -20.97 -1.53 -12.80
C ARG A 45 -21.53 -1.12 -11.43
N ASP A 46 -22.44 -1.93 -10.87
CA ASP A 46 -23.03 -1.61 -9.58
C ASP A 46 -21.99 -1.69 -8.46
N VAL A 47 -21.11 -2.69 -8.50
CA VAL A 47 -19.95 -2.76 -7.59
C VAL A 47 -19.05 -1.54 -7.74
N ALA A 48 -18.75 -1.13 -8.99
CA ALA A 48 -17.95 0.05 -9.25
C ALA A 48 -18.57 1.32 -8.65
N GLU A 49 -19.84 1.58 -8.94
CA GLU A 49 -20.51 2.83 -8.56
C GLU A 49 -20.92 2.87 -7.08
N LYS A 50 -21.53 1.77 -6.58
CA LYS A 50 -22.19 1.73 -5.28
C LYS A 50 -21.30 1.24 -4.13
N ALA A 51 -20.15 0.66 -4.44
CA ALA A 51 -19.20 0.21 -3.44
C ALA A 51 -17.82 0.86 -3.64
N CYS A 52 -17.10 0.52 -4.69
CA CYS A 52 -15.71 0.89 -4.90
C CYS A 52 -15.48 2.41 -4.96
N LEU A 53 -16.06 3.09 -5.96
CA LEU A 53 -15.84 4.53 -6.16
C LEU A 53 -16.53 5.38 -5.10
N MET A 54 -17.66 4.92 -4.56
CA MET A 54 -18.35 5.58 -3.46
C MET A 54 -17.46 5.56 -2.19
N TYR A 55 -16.93 4.41 -1.80
CA TYR A 55 -16.03 4.31 -0.65
C TYR A 55 -14.74 5.10 -0.85
N THR A 56 -14.12 5.01 -2.04
CA THR A 56 -12.91 5.77 -2.39
C THR A 56 -13.15 7.27 -2.24
N SER A 57 -14.28 7.77 -2.74
CA SER A 57 -14.66 9.18 -2.63
C SER A 57 -14.87 9.61 -1.18
N ALA A 58 -15.58 8.82 -0.39
CA ALA A 58 -15.83 9.11 1.02
C ALA A 58 -14.53 9.12 1.82
N ALA A 59 -13.66 8.12 1.64
CA ALA A 59 -12.38 8.02 2.33
C ALA A 59 -11.50 9.26 2.10
N LYS A 60 -11.49 9.78 0.86
CA LYS A 60 -10.76 11.01 0.53
C LYS A 60 -11.44 12.26 1.06
N LYS A 61 -12.75 12.39 0.85
CA LYS A 61 -13.55 13.57 1.24
C LYS A 61 -13.53 13.80 2.75
N PHE A 62 -13.72 12.74 3.52
CA PHE A 62 -13.77 12.79 4.98
C PHE A 62 -12.40 12.61 5.66
N LYS A 63 -11.33 12.53 4.86
CA LYS A 63 -9.95 12.40 5.37
C LYS A 63 -9.78 11.21 6.32
N TRP A 64 -10.42 10.07 6.01
CA TRP A 64 -10.25 8.84 6.80
C TRP A 64 -8.82 8.27 6.68
N PHE A 65 -8.12 8.63 5.61
CA PHE A 65 -6.72 8.33 5.35
C PHE A 65 -6.03 9.56 4.76
N ASN A 66 -4.76 9.76 5.07
CA ASN A 66 -3.96 10.84 4.51
C ASN A 66 -3.81 10.69 3.00
N GLU A 67 -3.58 9.46 2.54
CA GLU A 67 -3.43 9.15 1.12
C GLU A 67 -4.43 8.08 0.71
N VAL A 68 -5.02 8.25 -0.47
CA VAL A 68 -5.94 7.29 -1.08
C VAL A 68 -5.46 6.99 -2.50
N ILE A 69 -5.22 5.72 -2.78
CA ILE A 69 -4.77 5.20 -4.07
C ILE A 69 -5.87 4.29 -4.62
N LEU A 70 -6.37 4.56 -5.81
CA LEU A 70 -7.26 3.69 -6.56
C LEU A 70 -6.44 2.92 -7.60
N VAL A 71 -6.41 1.60 -7.49
CA VAL A 71 -5.76 0.71 -8.46
C VAL A 71 -6.83 0.03 -9.29
N VAL A 72 -6.91 0.37 -10.57
CA VAL A 72 -7.79 -0.27 -11.56
C VAL A 72 -7.06 -1.48 -12.13
N TRP A 73 -7.66 -2.68 -12.06
CA TRP A 73 -6.98 -3.93 -12.39
C TRP A 73 -7.91 -4.94 -13.04
N GLY A 74 -7.52 -5.49 -14.20
CA GLY A 74 -8.29 -6.53 -14.86
C GLY A 74 -9.60 -6.04 -15.46
N PRO A 75 -10.74 -6.72 -15.26
CA PRO A 75 -12.02 -6.38 -15.88
C PRO A 75 -12.49 -4.95 -15.64
N SER A 76 -12.13 -4.34 -14.51
CA SER A 76 -12.47 -2.94 -14.23
C SER A 76 -11.85 -1.95 -15.22
N GLU A 77 -10.71 -2.27 -15.83
CA GLU A 77 -10.06 -1.40 -16.82
C GLU A 77 -10.89 -1.29 -18.10
N LYS A 78 -11.43 -2.42 -18.56
CA LYS A 78 -12.37 -2.44 -19.69
C LYS A 78 -13.63 -1.66 -19.34
N LEU A 79 -14.23 -1.95 -18.18
CA LEU A 79 -15.43 -1.25 -17.72
C LEU A 79 -15.23 0.26 -17.64
N LEU A 80 -14.11 0.72 -17.07
CA LEU A 80 -13.78 2.14 -16.98
C LEU A 80 -13.61 2.77 -18.37
N ALA A 81 -12.88 2.11 -19.27
CA ALA A 81 -12.59 2.63 -20.60
C ALA A 81 -13.85 2.76 -21.47
N GLU A 82 -14.83 1.88 -21.31
CA GLU A 82 -16.05 1.85 -22.10
C GLU A 82 -17.18 2.69 -21.52
N ASN A 83 -17.08 3.18 -20.24
CA ASN A 83 -18.17 3.86 -19.56
C ASN A 83 -17.85 5.33 -19.28
N ALA A 84 -18.54 6.24 -19.97
CA ALA A 84 -18.34 7.68 -19.83
C ALA A 84 -18.60 8.19 -18.39
N ALA A 85 -19.67 7.72 -17.75
CA ALA A 85 -20.01 8.16 -16.38
C ALA A 85 -18.96 7.71 -15.36
N LEU A 86 -18.36 6.52 -15.52
CA LEU A 86 -17.27 6.07 -14.67
C LEU A 86 -15.98 6.87 -14.91
N LYS A 87 -15.69 7.24 -16.15
CA LYS A 87 -14.56 8.14 -16.48
C LYS A 87 -14.73 9.50 -15.79
N GLU A 88 -15.91 10.08 -15.79
CA GLU A 88 -16.20 11.34 -15.09
C GLU A 88 -16.02 11.20 -13.56
N LYS A 89 -16.52 10.11 -12.95
CA LYS A 89 -16.35 9.83 -11.52
C LYS A 89 -14.86 9.68 -11.17
N VAL A 90 -14.08 8.94 -11.96
CA VAL A 90 -12.63 8.78 -11.75
C VAL A 90 -11.90 10.10 -11.94
N ALA A 91 -12.28 10.93 -12.92
CA ALA A 91 -11.73 12.28 -13.08
C ALA A 91 -12.00 13.16 -11.86
N ALA A 92 -13.19 13.08 -11.27
CA ALA A 92 -13.54 13.81 -10.04
C ALA A 92 -12.69 13.31 -8.84
N LEU A 93 -12.48 12.02 -8.70
CA LEU A 93 -11.59 11.45 -7.68
C LEU A 93 -10.16 11.99 -7.82
N LYS A 94 -9.63 12.03 -9.03
CA LYS A 94 -8.29 12.60 -9.29
C LYS A 94 -8.22 14.06 -8.90
N LYS A 95 -9.22 14.86 -9.26
CA LYS A 95 -9.30 16.28 -8.86
C LYS A 95 -9.33 16.46 -7.34
N SER A 96 -9.90 15.51 -6.60
CA SER A 96 -9.90 15.52 -5.13
C SER A 96 -8.56 15.04 -4.52
N GLY A 97 -7.58 14.65 -5.34
CA GLY A 97 -6.27 14.19 -4.90
C GLY A 97 -6.17 12.69 -4.61
N VAL A 98 -7.06 11.87 -5.20
CA VAL A 98 -6.88 10.41 -5.25
C VAL A 98 -5.85 10.07 -6.33
N ILE A 99 -4.86 9.26 -6.00
CA ILE A 99 -3.89 8.72 -6.96
C ILE A 99 -4.57 7.57 -7.70
N VAL A 100 -4.70 7.67 -9.04
CA VAL A 100 -5.35 6.63 -9.86
C VAL A 100 -4.33 5.95 -10.75
N GLN A 101 -4.21 4.64 -10.60
CA GLN A 101 -3.25 3.78 -11.30
C GLN A 101 -3.97 2.63 -11.99
N ALA A 102 -3.40 2.10 -13.10
CA ALA A 102 -3.93 0.94 -13.80
C ALA A 102 -2.81 -0.02 -14.24
N CYS A 103 -3.15 -1.29 -14.44
CA CYS A 103 -2.20 -2.32 -14.81
C CYS A 103 -1.98 -2.38 -16.32
N ILE A 104 -0.78 -2.05 -16.81
CA ILE A 104 -0.45 -2.06 -18.26
C ILE A 104 -0.69 -3.44 -18.91
N ALA A 105 -0.43 -4.54 -18.18
CA ALA A 105 -0.64 -5.87 -18.72
C ALA A 105 -2.12 -6.12 -19.02
N CYS A 106 -3.01 -5.75 -18.09
CA CYS A 106 -4.46 -5.91 -18.26
C CYS A 106 -5.00 -4.96 -19.33
N SER A 107 -4.61 -3.68 -19.30
CA SER A 107 -5.09 -2.70 -20.30
C SER A 107 -4.68 -3.08 -21.73
N ASN A 108 -3.49 -3.67 -21.91
CA ASN A 108 -3.06 -4.20 -23.20
C ASN A 108 -3.92 -5.40 -23.64
N MET A 109 -4.22 -6.33 -22.71
CA MET A 109 -5.08 -7.48 -23.02
C MET A 109 -6.49 -7.08 -23.46
N TYR A 110 -7.03 -5.99 -22.91
CA TYR A 110 -8.33 -5.43 -23.28
C TYR A 110 -8.28 -4.40 -24.42
N GLY A 111 -7.09 -4.01 -24.86
CA GLY A 111 -6.94 -2.98 -25.92
C GLY A 111 -7.35 -1.57 -25.48
N VAL A 112 -7.31 -1.27 -24.18
CA VAL A 112 -7.84 -0.01 -23.62
C VAL A 112 -6.75 0.93 -23.07
N THR A 113 -5.47 0.59 -23.25
CA THR A 113 -4.34 1.34 -22.71
C THR A 113 -4.38 2.82 -23.06
N ASP A 114 -4.60 3.16 -24.32
CA ASP A 114 -4.60 4.56 -24.78
C ASP A 114 -5.80 5.32 -24.24
N THR A 115 -6.97 4.69 -24.15
CA THR A 115 -8.16 5.28 -23.52
C THR A 115 -7.89 5.64 -22.06
N LEU A 116 -7.26 4.75 -21.29
CA LEU A 116 -6.93 5.02 -19.90
C LEU A 116 -5.90 6.14 -19.76
N LYS A 117 -4.91 6.20 -20.65
CA LYS A 117 -3.93 7.30 -20.66
C LYS A 117 -4.58 8.65 -20.99
N VAL A 118 -5.51 8.69 -21.97
CA VAL A 118 -6.30 9.90 -22.28
C VAL A 118 -7.09 10.37 -21.05
N CYS A 119 -7.61 9.43 -20.22
CA CYS A 119 -8.22 9.74 -18.93
C CYS A 119 -7.18 10.14 -17.85
N GLN A 120 -5.91 10.27 -18.23
CA GLN A 120 -4.80 10.61 -17.37
C GLN A 120 -4.63 9.63 -16.18
N VAL A 121 -4.96 8.37 -16.36
CA VAL A 121 -4.66 7.30 -15.41
C VAL A 121 -3.18 6.93 -15.56
N ASP A 122 -2.48 6.76 -14.43
CA ASP A 122 -1.08 6.31 -14.41
C ASP A 122 -1.01 4.80 -14.74
N VAL A 123 -0.84 4.49 -16.03
CA VAL A 123 -0.84 3.10 -16.54
C VAL A 123 0.58 2.56 -16.52
N LYS A 124 0.82 1.54 -15.70
CA LYS A 124 2.14 0.92 -15.49
C LYS A 124 2.04 -0.53 -15.01
N GLY A 125 3.18 -1.22 -14.91
CA GLY A 125 3.24 -2.57 -14.32
C GLY A 125 2.87 -2.55 -12.84
N MET A 126 1.65 -2.96 -12.49
CA MET A 126 1.14 -2.82 -11.12
C MET A 126 1.54 -3.94 -10.15
N GLY A 127 2.08 -5.07 -10.63
CA GLY A 127 2.49 -6.17 -9.74
C GLY A 127 3.51 -5.75 -8.69
N VAL A 128 4.57 -5.05 -9.09
CA VAL A 128 5.61 -4.57 -8.17
C VAL A 128 5.09 -3.47 -7.24
N PRO A 129 4.40 -2.40 -7.71
CA PRO A 129 3.83 -1.39 -6.83
C PRO A 129 2.86 -1.97 -5.80
N LEU A 130 1.91 -2.81 -6.19
CA LEU A 130 0.95 -3.43 -5.26
C LEU A 130 1.66 -4.28 -4.21
N THR A 131 2.66 -5.09 -4.61
CA THR A 131 3.48 -5.85 -3.67
C THR A 131 4.22 -4.94 -2.68
N LYS A 132 4.74 -3.80 -3.14
CA LYS A 132 5.38 -2.81 -2.25
C LYS A 132 4.38 -2.19 -1.27
N TYR A 133 3.15 -1.88 -1.71
CA TYR A 133 2.10 -1.36 -0.82
C TYR A 133 1.78 -2.34 0.31
N LEU A 134 1.59 -3.62 -0.03
CA LEU A 134 1.35 -4.68 0.94
C LEU A 134 2.51 -4.82 1.94
N LYS A 135 3.76 -4.86 1.44
CA LYS A 135 4.97 -4.99 2.29
C LYS A 135 5.19 -3.77 3.20
N ARG A 136 4.72 -2.59 2.82
CA ARG A 136 4.77 -1.37 3.63
C ARG A 136 3.62 -1.26 4.62
N GLY A 137 2.74 -2.24 4.70
CA GLY A 137 1.59 -2.23 5.62
C GLY A 137 0.50 -1.24 5.23
N TYR A 138 0.39 -0.86 3.94
CA TYR A 138 -0.74 -0.06 3.45
C TYR A 138 -2.05 -0.83 3.65
N ARG A 139 -3.11 -0.11 3.99
CA ARG A 139 -4.44 -0.69 4.11
C ARG A 139 -4.99 -0.98 2.72
N VAL A 140 -5.31 -2.24 2.42
CA VAL A 140 -5.82 -2.64 1.11
C VAL A 140 -7.23 -3.17 1.26
N VAL A 141 -8.16 -2.63 0.48
CA VAL A 141 -9.51 -3.16 0.29
C VAL A 141 -9.73 -3.46 -1.19
N SER A 142 -10.41 -4.55 -1.52
CA SER A 142 -10.65 -4.95 -2.91
C SER A 142 -12.16 -5.10 -3.20
N TYR A 143 -12.53 -4.78 -4.45
CA TYR A 143 -13.88 -4.84 -4.99
C TYR A 143 -13.88 -5.54 -6.35
#